data_cabe05d8c0f5bcaab841e1c86b94c8a5
#
_entry.id   cabe05d8c0f5bcaab841e1c86b94c8a5
#
_cell.length_a   1.000
_cell.length_b   1.000
_cell.length_c   1.000
_cell.angle_alpha   90.00
_cell.angle_beta   90.00
_cell.angle_gamma   90.00
#
_symmetry.space_group_name_H-M   'P 1'
#
loop_
_entity.id
_entity.type
_entity.pdbx_description
1 polymer ?
#
loop_
_entity_poly.entity_id
_entity_poly.type
_entity_poly.pdbx_seq_one_letter_code
_entity_poly.pdbx_strand_id
1 'polypeptide(L)'
;MKTLINTLYSMNLTINERIAALRTHIAQENIQAFIIPSTDPHLSEYVAPHWQSREWISGFTGSAGTVVITAEEAGLWTDSRYFLQAARQIEGTEITLYKEMLPETPSIPTFLNSRLQEGDTVGIDGKMFSAKEVEHLQEALRKSGIHVKRVA
;
A
#
# COMPACT_ATOMS: atom_id res chain seq x y z
N MET A 1 -12.10 -2.79 -3.23
CA MET A 1 -10.86 -2.17 -3.74
C MET A 1 -10.58 -2.52 -5.20
N LYS A 2 -10.57 -3.79 -5.55
CA LYS A 2 -10.38 -4.22 -6.96
C LYS A 2 -11.39 -3.62 -7.92
N THR A 3 -12.67 -3.59 -7.55
CA THR A 3 -13.73 -3.01 -8.38
C THR A 3 -13.45 -1.53 -8.67
N LEU A 4 -12.99 -0.79 -7.66
CA LEU A 4 -12.60 0.60 -7.84
C LEU A 4 -11.44 0.72 -8.83
N ILE A 5 -10.37 -0.06 -8.63
CA ILE A 5 -9.19 -0.02 -9.49
C ILE A 5 -9.56 -0.41 -10.92
N ASN A 6 -10.39 -1.44 -11.10
CA ASN A 6 -10.86 -1.84 -12.42
C ASN A 6 -11.65 -0.73 -13.10
N THR A 7 -12.53 -0.04 -12.37
CA THR A 7 -13.30 1.07 -12.89
C THR A 7 -12.41 2.23 -13.31
N LEU A 8 -11.43 2.57 -12.48
CA LEU A 8 -10.51 3.68 -12.73
C LEU A 8 -9.43 3.35 -13.77
N TYR A 9 -9.16 2.08 -13.99
CA TYR A 9 -8.08 1.63 -14.88
C TYR A 9 -8.28 2.11 -16.32
N SER A 10 -9.53 2.18 -16.78
CA SER A 10 -9.86 2.67 -18.12
C SER A 10 -9.77 4.20 -18.24
N MET A 11 -9.66 4.91 -17.13
CA MET A 11 -9.53 6.36 -17.10
C MET A 11 -8.06 6.76 -17.19
N ASN A 12 -7.75 7.77 -17.97
CA ASN A 12 -6.37 8.25 -18.15
C ASN A 12 -5.97 9.17 -16.99
N LEU A 13 -5.79 8.61 -15.80
CA LEU A 13 -5.45 9.34 -14.58
C LEU A 13 -3.94 9.35 -14.33
N THR A 14 -3.43 10.45 -13.81
CA THR A 14 -2.06 10.51 -13.29
C THR A 14 -1.96 9.71 -11.99
N ILE A 15 -0.74 9.41 -11.55
CA ILE A 15 -0.52 8.70 -10.28
C ILE A 15 -1.15 9.47 -9.11
N ASN A 16 -0.94 10.79 -9.04
CA ASN A 16 -1.52 11.60 -7.96
C ASN A 16 -3.05 11.61 -8.01
N GLU A 17 -3.64 11.61 -9.18
CA GLU A 17 -5.10 11.50 -9.34
C GLU A 17 -5.62 10.14 -8.90
N ARG A 18 -4.88 9.06 -9.19
CA ARG A 18 -5.23 7.71 -8.71
C ARG A 18 -5.19 7.62 -7.19
N ILE A 19 -4.15 8.19 -6.58
CA ILE A 19 -4.02 8.25 -5.12
C ILE A 19 -5.17 9.05 -4.50
N ALA A 20 -5.53 10.18 -5.10
CA ALA A 20 -6.65 10.99 -4.63
C ALA A 20 -7.99 10.22 -4.68
N ALA A 21 -8.22 9.47 -5.77
CA ALA A 21 -9.42 8.65 -5.91
C ALA A 21 -9.46 7.54 -4.85
N LEU A 22 -8.32 6.91 -4.59
CA LEU A 22 -8.21 5.89 -3.54
C LEU A 22 -8.50 6.48 -2.16
N ARG A 23 -7.94 7.65 -1.86
CA ARG A 23 -8.20 8.35 -0.59
C ARG A 23 -9.67 8.64 -0.37
N THR A 24 -10.35 9.08 -1.41
CA THR A 24 -11.81 9.31 -1.35
C THR A 24 -12.55 8.02 -1.02
N HIS A 25 -12.17 6.93 -1.66
CA HIS A 25 -12.82 5.63 -1.45
C HIS A 25 -12.59 5.11 -0.03
N ILE A 26 -11.36 5.13 0.48
CA ILE A 26 -11.08 4.63 1.82
C ILE A 26 -11.70 5.51 2.90
N ALA A 27 -11.81 6.82 2.66
CA ALA A 27 -12.51 7.71 3.58
C ALA A 27 -13.99 7.36 3.69
N GLN A 28 -14.64 7.02 2.57
CA GLN A 28 -16.03 6.58 2.56
C GLN A 28 -16.22 5.26 3.33
N GLU A 29 -15.22 4.41 3.33
CA GLU A 29 -15.23 3.14 4.07
C GLU A 29 -14.74 3.30 5.52
N ASN A 30 -14.49 4.52 5.95
CA ASN A 30 -13.99 4.84 7.28
C ASN A 30 -12.64 4.16 7.59
N ILE A 31 -11.74 4.18 6.61
CA ILE A 31 -10.39 3.62 6.67
C ILE A 31 -9.38 4.76 6.58
N GLN A 32 -8.38 4.77 7.46
CA GLN A 32 -7.40 5.85 7.56
C GLN A 32 -6.09 5.55 6.83
N ALA A 33 -5.80 4.29 6.55
CA ALA A 33 -4.65 3.90 5.76
C ALA A 33 -4.96 2.62 4.98
N PHE A 34 -4.29 2.44 3.84
CA PHE A 34 -4.46 1.24 3.02
C PHE A 34 -3.10 0.71 2.58
N ILE A 35 -2.91 -0.60 2.68
CA ILE A 35 -1.65 -1.27 2.31
C ILE A 35 -1.88 -2.09 1.04
N ILE A 36 -1.05 -1.84 0.03
CA ILE A 36 -1.13 -2.53 -1.26
C ILE A 36 0.21 -3.21 -1.54
N PRO A 37 0.32 -4.54 -1.32
CA PRO A 37 1.54 -5.28 -1.62
C PRO A 37 1.60 -5.68 -3.09
N SER A 38 2.72 -6.30 -3.48
CA SER A 38 2.91 -6.81 -4.84
C SER A 38 2.54 -8.28 -5.01
N THR A 39 1.92 -8.88 -4.00
CA THR A 39 1.55 -10.30 -4.04
C THR A 39 0.15 -10.50 -4.63
N ASP A 40 -0.11 -11.71 -5.10
CA ASP A 40 -1.44 -12.16 -5.52
C ASP A 40 -1.92 -13.29 -4.59
N PRO A 41 -3.18 -13.78 -4.75
CA PRO A 41 -3.70 -14.86 -3.89
C PRO A 41 -2.91 -16.17 -3.96
N HIS A 42 -2.13 -16.36 -5.01
CA HIS A 42 -1.32 -17.56 -5.22
C HIS A 42 0.13 -17.36 -4.79
N LEU A 43 0.50 -16.15 -4.33
CA LEU A 43 1.86 -15.78 -3.96
C LEU A 43 2.85 -16.07 -5.08
N SER A 44 2.44 -15.86 -6.33
CA SER A 44 3.23 -16.12 -7.52
C SER A 44 4.38 -15.13 -7.64
N GLU A 45 5.50 -15.57 -8.21
CA GLU A 45 6.60 -14.68 -8.53
C GLU A 45 6.19 -13.65 -9.58
N TYR A 46 5.36 -14.06 -10.54
CA TYR A 46 4.82 -13.18 -11.57
C TYR A 46 3.33 -12.93 -11.31
N VAL A 47 3.00 -11.69 -10.96
CA VAL A 47 1.63 -11.30 -10.63
C VAL A 47 0.83 -11.08 -11.91
N ALA A 48 -0.35 -11.70 -12.02
CA ALA A 48 -1.24 -11.49 -13.14
C ALA A 48 -1.69 -10.02 -13.22
N PRO A 49 -1.94 -9.45 -14.44
CA PRO A 49 -2.24 -8.02 -14.58
C PRO A 49 -3.37 -7.51 -13.69
N HIS A 50 -4.43 -8.27 -13.50
CA HIS A 50 -5.56 -7.86 -12.67
C HIS A 50 -5.25 -7.81 -11.16
N TRP A 51 -4.09 -8.33 -10.75
CA TRP A 51 -3.61 -8.26 -9.37
C TRP A 51 -2.53 -7.20 -9.15
N GLN A 52 -2.12 -6.48 -10.20
CA GLN A 52 -1.04 -5.50 -10.16
C GLN A 52 -1.50 -4.12 -9.64
N SER A 53 -2.25 -4.11 -8.54
CA SER A 53 -2.77 -2.88 -7.95
C SER A 53 -1.64 -1.94 -7.50
N ARG A 54 -0.55 -2.48 -6.96
CA ARG A 54 0.60 -1.69 -6.54
C ARG A 54 1.24 -0.96 -7.72
N GLU A 55 1.42 -1.65 -8.86
CA GLU A 55 1.97 -1.02 -10.06
C GLU A 55 1.05 0.09 -10.57
N TRP A 56 -0.24 -0.16 -10.61
CA TRP A 56 -1.21 0.83 -11.06
C TRP A 56 -1.21 2.08 -10.17
N ILE A 57 -1.20 1.91 -8.85
CA ILE A 57 -1.30 3.05 -7.93
C ILE A 57 0.00 3.84 -7.81
N SER A 58 1.15 3.23 -8.07
CA SER A 58 2.46 3.86 -7.86
C SER A 58 3.25 4.12 -9.14
N GLY A 59 2.97 3.38 -10.21
CA GLY A 59 3.81 3.38 -11.41
C GLY A 59 5.10 2.59 -11.25
N PHE A 60 5.34 2.00 -10.09
CA PHE A 60 6.54 1.20 -9.84
C PHE A 60 6.35 -0.22 -10.34
N THR A 61 7.23 -0.66 -11.25
CA THR A 61 7.13 -1.97 -11.93
C THR A 61 8.07 -3.05 -11.41
N GLY A 62 8.87 -2.77 -10.38
CA GLY A 62 9.72 -3.78 -9.75
C GLY A 62 8.91 -4.92 -9.15
N SER A 63 9.52 -6.10 -9.03
CA SER A 63 8.79 -7.30 -8.58
C SER A 63 8.51 -7.37 -7.08
N ALA A 64 9.14 -6.51 -6.29
CA ALA A 64 8.95 -6.48 -4.83
C ALA A 64 8.79 -5.05 -4.34
N GLY A 65 7.71 -4.81 -3.61
CA GLY A 65 7.44 -3.51 -3.02
C GLY A 65 6.04 -3.45 -2.45
N THR A 66 5.83 -2.53 -1.53
CA THR A 66 4.55 -2.31 -0.87
C THR A 66 4.25 -0.82 -0.83
N VAL A 67 3.04 -0.45 -1.22
CA VAL A 67 2.56 0.94 -1.15
C VAL A 67 1.65 1.07 0.07
N VAL A 68 1.86 2.15 0.83
CA VAL A 68 0.97 2.51 1.93
C VAL A 68 0.42 3.90 1.66
N ILE A 69 -0.89 4.03 1.66
CA ILE A 69 -1.59 5.31 1.43
C ILE A 69 -2.29 5.70 2.73
N THR A 70 -2.03 6.91 3.20
CA THR A 70 -2.80 7.54 4.29
C THR A 70 -3.55 8.74 3.74
N ALA A 71 -4.31 9.43 4.58
CA ALA A 71 -5.05 10.63 4.15
C ALA A 71 -4.11 11.72 3.61
N GLU A 72 -2.88 11.79 4.11
CA GLU A 72 -1.95 12.86 3.77
C GLU A 72 -0.67 12.42 3.09
N GLU A 73 -0.32 11.14 3.19
CA GLU A 73 0.96 10.63 2.71
C GLU A 73 0.78 9.41 1.82
N ALA A 74 1.79 9.16 0.99
CA ALA A 74 1.89 7.94 0.21
C ALA A 74 3.35 7.48 0.24
N GLY A 75 3.59 6.22 0.55
CA GLY A 75 4.93 5.66 0.63
C GLY A 75 5.06 4.37 -0.18
N LEU A 76 6.26 4.16 -0.71
CA LEU A 76 6.64 2.92 -1.39
C LEU A 76 7.85 2.33 -0.67
N TRP A 77 7.67 1.16 -0.09
CA TRP A 77 8.75 0.38 0.53
C TRP A 77 9.24 -0.65 -0.47
N THR A 78 10.54 -0.63 -0.75
CA THR A 78 11.17 -1.64 -1.62
C THR A 78 12.59 -1.93 -1.17
N ASP A 79 13.15 -3.04 -1.64
CA ASP A 79 14.50 -3.47 -1.26
C ASP A 79 15.58 -2.89 -2.19
N SER A 80 16.85 -3.14 -1.83
CA SER A 80 18.00 -2.52 -2.50
C SER A 80 18.12 -2.83 -3.99
N ARG A 81 17.52 -3.91 -4.46
CA ARG A 81 17.52 -4.25 -5.90
C ARG A 81 16.83 -3.19 -6.74
N TYR A 82 15.89 -2.45 -6.14
CA TYR A 82 14.99 -1.55 -6.85
C TYR A 82 15.12 -0.08 -6.43
N PHE A 83 16.04 0.30 -5.56
CA PHE A 83 16.13 1.69 -5.08
C PHE A 83 16.20 2.71 -6.21
N LEU A 84 17.08 2.46 -7.18
CA LEU A 84 17.28 3.39 -8.29
C LEU A 84 16.08 3.43 -9.23
N GLN A 85 15.54 2.26 -9.59
CA GLN A 85 14.37 2.16 -10.45
C GLN A 85 13.16 2.82 -9.79
N ALA A 86 12.92 2.56 -8.52
CA ALA A 86 11.81 3.13 -7.79
C ALA A 86 11.90 4.66 -7.73
N ALA A 87 13.08 5.19 -7.41
CA ALA A 87 13.30 6.63 -7.36
C ALA A 87 12.95 7.30 -8.69
N ARG A 88 13.31 6.67 -9.81
CA ARG A 88 12.99 7.20 -11.14
C ARG A 88 11.51 7.13 -11.46
N GLN A 89 10.88 6.01 -11.15
CA GLN A 89 9.50 5.76 -11.55
C GLN A 89 8.48 6.56 -10.73
N ILE A 90 8.81 6.92 -9.49
CA ILE A 90 7.92 7.75 -8.67
C ILE A 90 8.28 9.24 -8.70
N GLU A 91 9.30 9.62 -9.45
CA GLU A 91 9.69 11.03 -9.59
C GLU A 91 8.51 11.86 -10.09
N GLY A 92 8.32 13.02 -9.48
CA GLY A 92 7.21 13.92 -9.85
C GLY A 92 5.87 13.53 -9.24
N THR A 93 5.80 12.43 -8.48
CA THR A 93 4.60 12.04 -7.74
C THR A 93 4.73 12.43 -6.27
N GLU A 94 3.63 12.33 -5.53
CA GLU A 94 3.65 12.57 -4.08
C GLU A 94 4.20 11.38 -3.26
N ILE A 95 4.57 10.28 -3.93
CA ILE A 95 5.05 9.07 -3.25
C ILE A 95 6.46 9.27 -2.72
N THR A 96 6.66 8.96 -1.43
CA THR A 96 7.97 8.93 -0.80
C THR A 96 8.57 7.54 -0.89
N LEU A 97 9.83 7.45 -1.29
CA LEU A 97 10.55 6.18 -1.32
C LEU A 97 11.09 5.84 0.06
N TYR A 98 10.71 4.67 0.57
CA TYR A 98 11.23 4.11 1.81
C TYR A 98 12.12 2.91 1.47
N LYS A 99 13.42 3.08 1.70
CA LYS A 99 14.45 2.07 1.36
C LYS A 99 14.55 1.06 2.48
N GLU A 100 14.03 -0.14 2.25
CA GLU A 100 14.02 -1.20 3.26
C GLU A 100 15.43 -1.55 3.76
N MET A 101 15.51 -1.96 5.01
CA MET A 101 16.71 -2.39 5.71
C MET A 101 17.74 -1.29 6.01
N LEU A 102 17.47 -0.04 5.65
CA LEU A 102 18.30 1.06 6.11
C LEU A 102 17.91 1.48 7.53
N PRO A 103 18.88 1.86 8.39
CA PRO A 103 18.59 2.18 9.80
C PRO A 103 17.56 3.31 9.97
N GLU A 104 17.53 4.28 9.06
CA GLU A 104 16.61 5.41 9.13
C GLU A 104 15.21 5.10 8.61
N THR A 105 15.01 3.95 7.96
CA THR A 105 13.73 3.60 7.35
C THR A 105 12.84 2.86 8.36
N PRO A 106 11.67 3.41 8.72
CA PRO A 106 10.75 2.69 9.59
C PRO A 106 10.14 1.50 8.86
N SER A 107 9.84 0.43 9.59
CA SER A 107 8.99 -0.62 9.06
C SER A 107 7.58 -0.06 8.83
N ILE A 108 6.79 -0.75 8.01
CA ILE A 108 5.41 -0.32 7.75
C ILE A 108 4.60 -0.24 9.05
N PRO A 109 4.63 -1.23 9.96
CA PRO A 109 3.93 -1.09 11.24
C PRO A 109 4.40 0.10 12.06
N THR A 110 5.70 0.37 12.11
CA THR A 110 6.25 1.53 12.83
C THR A 110 5.75 2.84 12.22
N PHE A 111 5.77 2.93 10.89
CA PHE A 111 5.23 4.09 10.17
C PHE A 111 3.76 4.31 10.50
N LEU A 112 2.95 3.26 10.45
CA LEU A 112 1.51 3.34 10.74
C LEU A 112 1.26 3.77 12.19
N ASN A 113 2.00 3.19 13.14
CA ASN A 113 1.88 3.58 14.54
C ASN A 113 2.22 5.07 14.78
N SER A 114 3.12 5.62 13.96
CA SER A 114 3.51 7.04 14.07
C SER A 114 2.52 8.00 13.42
N ARG A 115 1.69 7.51 12.49
CA ARG A 115 0.77 8.34 11.69
C ARG A 115 -0.67 8.22 12.13
N LEU A 116 -1.07 7.08 12.66
CA LEU A 116 -2.46 6.79 13.03
C LEU A 116 -2.68 6.93 14.53
N GLN A 117 -3.95 7.06 14.90
CA GLN A 117 -4.39 7.21 16.29
C GLN A 117 -5.19 5.99 16.74
N GLU A 118 -5.35 5.84 18.04
CA GLU A 118 -6.22 4.82 18.61
C GLU A 118 -7.61 4.93 18.00
N GLY A 119 -8.15 3.79 17.58
CA GLY A 119 -9.45 3.70 16.92
C GLY A 119 -9.39 3.76 15.41
N ASP A 120 -8.25 4.17 14.83
CA ASP A 120 -8.09 4.20 13.39
C ASP A 120 -8.03 2.78 12.81
N THR A 121 -8.33 2.66 11.51
CA THR A 121 -8.39 1.39 10.80
C THR A 121 -7.45 1.41 9.61
N VAL A 122 -6.66 0.35 9.48
CA VAL A 122 -5.85 0.05 8.29
C VAL A 122 -6.61 -0.96 7.44
N GLY A 123 -6.85 -0.61 6.19
CA GLY A 123 -7.48 -1.51 5.23
C GLY A 123 -6.46 -2.31 4.46
N ILE A 124 -6.80 -3.55 4.16
CA ILE A 124 -6.03 -4.43 3.29
C ILE A 124 -6.98 -5.19 2.38
N ASP A 125 -6.50 -5.57 1.19
CA ASP A 125 -7.21 -6.56 0.38
C ASP A 125 -6.89 -7.94 0.96
N GLY A 126 -7.88 -8.58 1.57
CA GLY A 126 -7.67 -9.85 2.26
C GLY A 126 -7.20 -10.98 1.34
N LYS A 127 -7.36 -10.84 0.03
CA LYS A 127 -6.86 -11.82 -0.95
C LYS A 127 -5.38 -11.66 -1.24
N MET A 128 -4.81 -10.50 -0.89
CA MET A 128 -3.40 -10.18 -1.13
C MET A 128 -2.50 -10.51 0.07
N PHE A 129 -3.08 -10.95 1.18
CA PHE A 129 -2.36 -11.24 2.41
C PHE A 129 -2.68 -12.65 2.89
N SER A 130 -1.65 -13.36 3.37
CA SER A 130 -1.87 -14.62 4.08
C SER A 130 -2.47 -14.34 5.45
N ALA A 131 -3.11 -15.37 6.05
CA ALA A 131 -3.64 -15.27 7.41
C ALA A 131 -2.55 -14.90 8.42
N LYS A 132 -1.33 -15.44 8.22
CA LYS A 132 -0.19 -15.17 9.08
C LYS A 132 0.29 -13.72 8.97
N GLU A 133 0.32 -13.17 7.75
CA GLU A 133 0.69 -11.77 7.54
C GLU A 133 -0.32 -10.83 8.20
N VAL A 134 -1.62 -11.14 8.10
CA VAL A 134 -2.67 -10.37 8.77
C VAL A 134 -2.49 -10.42 10.28
N GLU A 135 -2.23 -11.59 10.85
CA GLU A 135 -1.98 -11.74 12.28
C GLU A 135 -0.80 -10.91 12.75
N HIS A 136 0.32 -10.95 12.02
CA HIS A 136 1.51 -10.16 12.35
C HIS A 136 1.20 -8.66 12.34
N LEU A 137 0.47 -8.20 11.35
CA LEU A 137 0.08 -6.80 11.24
C LEU A 137 -0.85 -6.41 12.40
N GLN A 138 -1.87 -7.21 12.69
CA GLN A 138 -2.78 -6.98 13.80
C GLN A 138 -2.04 -6.89 15.13
N GLU A 139 -1.09 -7.81 15.38
CA GLU A 139 -0.31 -7.83 16.60
C GLU A 139 0.56 -6.59 16.73
N ALA A 140 1.20 -6.16 15.63
CA ALA A 140 2.07 -4.97 15.62
C ALA A 140 1.30 -3.68 15.88
N LEU A 141 0.01 -3.63 15.53
CA LEU A 141 -0.81 -2.42 15.65
C LEU A 141 -1.72 -2.43 16.89
N ARG A 142 -1.87 -3.58 17.56
CA ARG A 142 -2.79 -3.74 18.70
C ARG A 142 -2.50 -2.77 19.83
N LYS A 143 -1.24 -2.59 20.18
CA LYS A 143 -0.84 -1.75 21.32
C LYS A 143 -1.25 -0.30 21.15
N SER A 144 -1.32 0.16 19.91
CA SER A 144 -1.74 1.52 19.58
C SER A 144 -3.24 1.64 19.36
N GLY A 145 -3.99 0.56 19.53
CA GLY A 145 -5.44 0.55 19.33
C GLY A 145 -5.87 0.71 17.87
N ILE A 146 -5.00 0.37 16.94
CA ILE A 146 -5.27 0.46 15.51
C ILE A 146 -5.83 -0.87 15.01
N HIS A 147 -6.93 -0.81 14.27
CA HIS A 147 -7.61 -1.98 13.73
C HIS A 147 -7.15 -2.31 12.31
N VAL A 148 -7.26 -3.58 11.94
CA VAL A 148 -7.00 -4.04 10.57
C VAL A 148 -8.31 -4.59 9.99
N LYS A 149 -8.72 -4.06 8.84
CA LYS A 149 -9.97 -4.47 8.16
C LYS A 149 -9.64 -5.06 6.80
N ARG A 150 -10.16 -6.26 6.55
CA ARG A 150 -10.10 -6.86 5.22
C ARG A 150 -11.19 -6.25 4.34
N VAL A 151 -10.79 -5.77 3.18
CA VAL A 151 -11.69 -5.18 2.19
C VAL A 151 -11.73 -6.08 0.96
N ALA A 152 -12.91 -6.27 0.39
CA ALA A 152 -13.07 -7.12 -0.80
C ALA A 152 -12.63 -6.39 -2.09
#